data_0d778d9aa0dc268be0ad4710dfd7b973
#
_entry.id   0d778d9aa0dc268be0ad4710dfd7b973
#
_cell.length_a   1.000
_cell.length_b   1.000
_cell.length_c   1.000
_cell.angle_alpha   90.00
_cell.angle_beta   90.00
_cell.angle_gamma   90.00
#
_symmetry.space_group_name_H-M   'P 1'
#
loop_
_entity.id
_entity.type
_entity.pdbx_description
1 polymer ?
#
loop_
_entity_poly.entity_id
_entity_poly.type
_entity_poly.pdbx_seq_one_letter_code
_entity_poly.pdbx_strand_id
1 'polypeptide(L)'
;DFSGRYFRSDVYLDFPGINTTHSLRTKFRYENQDNNDYMFYEKINFIHGYQNNGVFKKFYGWGVEYELPIVYPDISVGPLINIQRIRYTSFINGGQINGKKNTFPYIPFKENPISFGGEITFDINLFRQSALFDLGLRWSYITNTLNGKNDLVFELMLGSIGL
;
A
#
# COMPACT_ATOMS: atom_id res chain seq x y z
N ASP A 1 -5.32 -6.25 -34.48
CA ASP A 1 -4.20 -6.48 -33.53
C ASP A 1 -4.26 -5.39 -32.44
N PHE A 2 -4.65 -5.77 -31.24
CA PHE A 2 -4.62 -4.88 -30.09
C PHE A 2 -3.19 -4.88 -29.53
N SER A 3 -2.44 -3.81 -29.68
CA SER A 3 -1.10 -3.68 -29.11
C SER A 3 -1.11 -2.61 -28.02
N GLY A 4 -0.85 -3.01 -26.77
CA GLY A 4 -0.66 -2.10 -25.66
C GLY A 4 0.69 -2.33 -25.00
N ARG A 5 1.34 -1.26 -24.55
CA ARG A 5 2.57 -1.32 -23.77
C ARG A 5 2.29 -0.86 -22.35
N TYR A 6 2.67 -1.70 -21.39
CA TYR A 6 2.66 -1.36 -19.98
C TYR A 6 4.09 -1.38 -19.45
N PHE A 7 4.47 -0.32 -18.77
CA PHE A 7 5.75 -0.21 -18.09
C PHE A 7 5.55 0.17 -16.64
N ARG A 8 6.19 -0.56 -15.73
CA ARG A 8 6.21 -0.26 -14.30
C ARG A 8 7.64 -0.36 -13.78
N SER A 9 8.02 0.59 -12.97
CA SER A 9 9.29 0.60 -12.24
C SER A 9 9.03 0.94 -10.78
N ASP A 10 9.56 0.10 -9.90
CA ASP A 10 9.49 0.28 -8.44
C ASP A 10 10.92 0.41 -7.91
N VAL A 11 11.14 1.43 -7.07
CA VAL A 11 12.40 1.63 -6.36
C VAL A 11 12.10 1.70 -4.87
N TYR A 12 12.81 0.89 -4.09
CA TYR A 12 12.72 0.85 -2.63
C TYR A 12 14.10 1.15 -2.05
N LEU A 13 14.16 2.02 -1.06
CA LEU A 13 15.37 2.34 -0.32
C LEU A 13 15.08 2.13 1.16
N ASP A 14 15.78 1.20 1.78
CA ASP A 14 15.65 0.86 3.19
C ASP A 14 16.83 1.43 3.98
N PHE A 15 16.52 2.16 5.04
CA PHE A 15 17.50 2.76 5.94
C PHE A 15 17.25 2.28 7.37
N PRO A 16 18.28 2.18 8.20
CA PRO A 16 18.09 1.99 9.62
C PRO A 16 17.33 3.18 10.21
N GLY A 17 16.43 2.92 11.15
CA GLY A 17 15.74 3.98 11.88
C GLY A 17 16.57 4.56 13.02
N ILE A 18 15.88 5.25 13.94
CA ILE A 18 16.53 5.88 15.13
C ILE A 18 17.17 4.81 16.04
N ASN A 19 16.58 3.62 16.07
CA ASN A 19 17.14 2.47 16.79
C ASN A 19 17.44 1.34 15.78
N THR A 20 18.33 0.41 16.15
CA THR A 20 18.71 -0.74 15.31
C THR A 20 17.56 -1.68 14.96
N THR A 21 16.49 -1.67 15.76
CA THR A 21 15.26 -2.46 15.52
C THR A 21 14.22 -1.74 14.67
N HIS A 22 14.44 -0.45 14.37
CA HIS A 22 13.53 0.37 13.56
C HIS A 22 13.98 0.38 12.11
N SER A 23 13.04 0.54 11.20
CA SER A 23 13.35 0.71 9.78
C SER A 23 12.62 1.91 9.19
N LEU A 24 13.30 2.60 8.29
CA LEU A 24 12.76 3.66 7.46
C LEU A 24 12.82 3.19 6.01
N ARG A 25 11.68 3.06 5.38
CA ARG A 25 11.57 2.71 3.96
C ARG A 25 11.05 3.88 3.16
N THR A 26 11.75 4.21 2.10
CA THR A 26 11.24 5.11 1.06
C THR A 26 10.93 4.31 -0.20
N LYS A 27 9.83 4.64 -0.86
CA LYS A 27 9.38 3.93 -2.05
C LYS A 27 8.98 4.92 -3.13
N PHE A 28 9.37 4.60 -4.37
CA PHE A 28 8.99 5.35 -5.56
C PHE A 28 8.45 4.39 -6.60
N ARG A 29 7.40 4.80 -7.30
CA ARG A 29 6.81 4.02 -8.38
C ARG A 29 6.52 4.90 -9.57
N TYR A 30 6.85 4.38 -10.74
CA TYR A 30 6.45 4.94 -12.00
C TYR A 30 5.71 3.88 -12.83
N GLU A 31 4.53 4.23 -13.30
CA GLU A 31 3.76 3.38 -14.20
C GLU A 31 3.31 4.19 -15.42
N ASN A 32 3.40 3.59 -16.58
CA ASN A 32 2.94 4.17 -17.82
C ASN A 32 2.27 3.12 -18.70
N GLN A 33 1.07 3.46 -19.18
CA GLN A 33 0.35 2.66 -20.16
C GLN A 33 0.27 3.45 -21.46
N ASP A 34 0.89 2.92 -22.51
CA ASP A 34 0.87 3.52 -23.84
C ASP A 34 -0.12 2.75 -24.70
N ASN A 35 -1.37 3.18 -24.67
CA ASN A 35 -2.40 2.60 -25.50
C ASN A 35 -3.52 3.60 -25.80
N ASN A 36 -3.92 3.69 -27.08
CA ASN A 36 -5.01 4.54 -27.51
C ASN A 36 -6.37 3.84 -27.39
N ASP A 37 -6.41 2.50 -27.54
CA ASP A 37 -7.65 1.75 -27.71
C ASP A 37 -7.98 0.83 -26.54
N TYR A 38 -7.00 0.42 -25.74
CA TYR A 38 -7.18 -0.50 -24.63
C TYR A 38 -6.32 -0.10 -23.42
N MET A 39 -6.93 0.17 -22.30
CA MET A 39 -6.21 0.43 -21.05
C MET A 39 -6.38 -0.75 -20.10
N PHE A 40 -5.27 -1.25 -19.55
CA PHE A 40 -5.33 -2.24 -18.50
C PHE A 40 -5.98 -1.61 -17.27
N TYR A 41 -7.04 -2.23 -16.77
CA TYR A 41 -7.62 -1.85 -15.49
C TYR A 41 -6.76 -2.43 -14.39
N GLU A 42 -5.96 -1.59 -13.74
CA GLU A 42 -5.19 -2.00 -12.58
C GLU A 42 -5.53 -1.10 -11.39
N LYS A 43 -5.76 -1.73 -10.26
CA LYS A 43 -5.97 -1.00 -9.00
C LYS A 43 -4.64 -0.42 -8.52
N ILE A 44 -4.62 0.89 -8.27
CA ILE A 44 -3.44 1.55 -7.69
C ILE A 44 -3.38 1.19 -6.20
N ASN A 45 -2.62 0.15 -5.86
CA ASN A 45 -2.42 -0.30 -4.47
C ASN A 45 -1.24 0.39 -3.77
N PHE A 46 -0.62 1.37 -4.42
CA PHE A 46 0.55 2.07 -3.88
C PHE A 46 0.18 3.08 -2.78
N ILE A 47 -0.95 3.77 -2.96
CA ILE A 47 -1.46 4.77 -2.02
C ILE A 47 -2.47 4.08 -1.12
N HIS A 48 -2.17 3.96 0.17
CA HIS A 48 -3.00 3.24 1.12
C HIS A 48 -4.39 3.87 1.27
N GLY A 49 -5.41 3.03 1.22
CA GLY A 49 -6.82 3.43 1.31
C GLY A 49 -7.38 4.12 0.08
N TYR A 50 -6.55 4.45 -0.93
CA TYR A 50 -7.02 5.11 -2.15
C TYR A 50 -7.80 4.14 -3.03
N GLN A 51 -9.01 4.55 -3.40
CA GLN A 51 -9.86 3.80 -4.33
C GLN A 51 -9.87 4.51 -5.69
N ASN A 52 -9.30 3.86 -6.69
CA ASN A 52 -9.29 4.36 -8.06
C ASN A 52 -10.64 4.13 -8.73
N ASN A 53 -11.26 5.23 -9.19
CA ASN A 53 -12.54 5.20 -9.90
C ASN A 53 -12.38 5.35 -11.43
N GLY A 54 -11.19 5.11 -11.96
CA GLY A 54 -10.91 5.26 -13.38
C GLY A 54 -9.77 4.40 -13.87
N VAL A 55 -9.50 4.50 -15.16
CA VAL A 55 -8.34 3.87 -15.79
C VAL A 55 -7.22 4.89 -15.87
N PHE A 56 -6.07 4.60 -15.30
CA PHE A 56 -4.93 5.52 -15.34
C PHE A 56 -4.06 5.28 -16.57
N LYS A 57 -3.49 6.33 -17.11
CA LYS A 57 -2.51 6.29 -18.18
C LYS A 57 -1.09 6.42 -17.66
N LYS A 58 -0.89 7.30 -16.68
CA LYS A 58 0.40 7.52 -16.02
C LYS A 58 0.20 7.67 -14.53
N PHE A 59 1.08 7.04 -13.78
CA PHE A 59 1.14 7.14 -12.34
C PHE A 59 2.57 7.41 -11.87
N TYR A 60 2.74 8.38 -11.00
CA TYR A 60 3.96 8.66 -10.25
C TYR A 60 3.63 8.57 -8.78
N GLY A 61 4.25 7.65 -8.08
CA GLY A 61 4.04 7.45 -6.64
C GLY A 61 5.32 7.65 -5.85
N TRP A 62 5.17 8.17 -4.64
CA TRP A 62 6.20 8.27 -3.63
C TRP A 62 5.62 7.89 -2.26
N GLY A 63 6.45 7.38 -1.39
CA GLY A 63 6.02 7.03 -0.04
C GLY A 63 7.19 6.92 0.92
N VAL A 64 6.89 7.17 2.19
CA VAL A 64 7.80 6.99 3.31
C VAL A 64 7.07 6.20 4.39
N GLU A 65 7.70 5.16 4.89
CA GLU A 65 7.18 4.27 5.93
C GLU A 65 8.22 4.15 7.04
N TYR A 66 7.77 4.31 8.28
CA TYR A 66 8.61 4.12 9.46
C TYR A 66 8.02 3.03 10.31
N GLU A 67 8.74 1.92 10.40
CA GLU A 67 8.34 0.75 11.16
C GLU A 67 9.13 0.64 12.45
N LEU A 68 8.44 0.31 13.53
CA LEU A 68 9.03 0.02 14.82
C LEU A 68 8.34 -1.17 15.49
N PRO A 69 9.07 -2.07 16.13
CA PRO A 69 8.47 -3.08 16.98
C PRO A 69 7.99 -2.44 18.28
N ILE A 70 6.73 -2.70 18.65
CA ILE A 70 6.18 -2.23 19.93
C ILE A 70 6.60 -3.18 21.04
N VAL A 71 6.40 -4.49 20.83
CA VAL A 71 6.65 -5.51 21.83
C VAL A 71 6.87 -6.87 21.18
N TYR A 72 7.65 -7.72 21.83
CA TYR A 72 7.86 -9.13 21.51
C TYR A 72 7.21 -9.98 22.61
N PRO A 73 5.89 -10.20 22.57
CA PRO A 73 5.18 -10.84 23.65
C PRO A 73 5.51 -12.34 23.77
N ASP A 74 5.82 -12.99 22.64
CA ASP A 74 6.03 -14.45 22.53
C ASP A 74 4.98 -15.27 23.30
N ILE A 75 3.71 -14.88 23.09
CA ILE A 75 2.57 -15.48 23.79
C ILE A 75 1.97 -16.58 22.95
N SER A 76 1.92 -17.79 23.52
CA SER A 76 1.23 -18.92 22.92
C SER A 76 -0.16 -19.09 23.49
N VAL A 77 -1.17 -19.16 22.62
CA VAL A 77 -2.54 -19.51 22.98
C VAL A 77 -2.77 -20.97 22.57
N GLY A 78 -2.51 -21.87 23.49
CA GLY A 78 -2.53 -23.31 23.23
C GLY A 78 -1.49 -23.72 22.17
N PRO A 79 -1.70 -24.87 21.49
CA PRO A 79 -0.81 -25.34 20.44
C PRO A 79 -1.05 -24.63 19.08
N LEU A 80 -2.09 -23.78 18.98
CA LEU A 80 -2.62 -23.31 17.70
C LEU A 80 -2.04 -21.98 17.26
N ILE A 81 -1.85 -21.04 18.18
CA ILE A 81 -1.49 -19.66 17.87
C ILE A 81 -0.33 -19.22 18.75
N ASN A 82 0.72 -18.66 18.14
CA ASN A 82 1.79 -17.96 18.83
C ASN A 82 1.96 -16.56 18.25
N ILE A 83 1.81 -15.52 19.08
CA ILE A 83 2.04 -14.12 18.71
C ILE A 83 3.49 -13.81 19.08
N GLN A 84 4.32 -13.63 18.05
CA GLN A 84 5.76 -13.43 18.23
C GLN A 84 6.11 -11.96 18.40
N ARG A 85 5.48 -11.09 17.62
CA ARG A 85 5.83 -9.67 17.57
C ARG A 85 4.61 -8.84 17.25
N ILE A 86 4.54 -7.65 17.84
CA ILE A 86 3.59 -6.61 17.48
C ILE A 86 4.39 -5.42 16.94
N ARG A 87 4.06 -5.00 15.72
CA ARG A 87 4.73 -3.89 15.01
C ARG A 87 3.76 -2.72 14.81
N TYR A 88 4.31 -1.53 14.79
CA TYR A 88 3.61 -0.33 14.36
C TYR A 88 4.35 0.27 13.18
N THR A 89 3.62 0.63 12.15
CA THR A 89 4.13 1.34 10.99
C THR A 89 3.38 2.64 10.83
N SER A 90 4.07 3.77 10.84
CA SER A 90 3.52 5.04 10.38
C SER A 90 3.91 5.25 8.93
N PHE A 91 3.01 5.82 8.15
CA PHE A 91 3.29 6.06 6.73
C PHE A 91 2.72 7.39 6.24
N ILE A 92 3.38 7.90 5.22
CA ILE A 92 2.86 8.94 4.33
C ILE A 92 3.18 8.53 2.90
N ASN A 93 2.20 8.55 2.04
CA ASN A 93 2.38 8.27 0.63
C ASN A 93 1.47 9.14 -0.23
N GLY A 94 1.88 9.33 -1.45
CA GLY A 94 1.12 10.13 -2.38
C GLY A 94 1.55 9.86 -3.81
N GLY A 95 0.87 10.52 -4.73
CA GLY A 95 1.22 10.38 -6.13
C GLY A 95 0.45 11.30 -7.03
N GLN A 96 0.81 11.23 -8.30
CA GLN A 96 0.11 11.90 -9.38
C GLN A 96 -0.46 10.86 -10.32
N ILE A 97 -1.76 10.91 -10.53
CA ILE A 97 -2.51 10.01 -11.38
C ILE A 97 -3.07 10.81 -12.55
N ASN A 98 -2.73 10.40 -13.75
CA ASN A 98 -3.31 10.94 -14.98
C ASN A 98 -4.06 9.80 -15.67
N GLY A 99 -5.34 9.98 -15.95
CA GLY A 99 -6.18 8.92 -16.50
C GLY A 99 -7.45 9.40 -17.16
N LYS A 100 -8.37 8.47 -17.35
CA LYS A 100 -9.72 8.71 -17.87
C LYS A 100 -10.74 8.09 -16.91
N LYS A 101 -11.81 8.81 -16.61
CA LYS A 101 -12.93 8.25 -15.83
C LYS A 101 -13.56 7.09 -16.59
N ASN A 102 -13.99 6.08 -15.85
CA ASN A 102 -14.67 4.90 -16.42
C ASN A 102 -16.16 5.17 -16.73
N THR A 103 -16.47 6.41 -17.14
CA THR A 103 -17.82 6.84 -17.56
C THR A 103 -17.76 7.33 -18.99
N PHE A 104 -18.76 6.96 -19.80
CA PHE A 104 -18.88 7.48 -21.16
C PHE A 104 -19.61 8.84 -21.15
N PRO A 105 -19.09 9.91 -21.83
CA PRO A 105 -17.83 9.97 -22.57
C PRO A 105 -16.61 9.97 -21.61
N TYR A 106 -15.52 9.37 -22.07
CA TYR A 106 -14.28 9.28 -21.30
C TYR A 106 -13.69 10.66 -21.01
N ILE A 107 -13.82 11.10 -19.77
CA ILE A 107 -13.34 12.42 -19.32
C ILE A 107 -11.93 12.24 -18.76
N PRO A 108 -10.91 12.96 -19.30
CA PRO A 108 -9.59 12.94 -18.72
C PRO A 108 -9.61 13.53 -17.31
N PHE A 109 -8.84 12.94 -16.40
CA PHE A 109 -8.67 13.47 -15.06
C PHE A 109 -7.20 13.47 -14.64
N LYS A 110 -6.90 14.34 -13.70
CA LYS A 110 -5.63 14.41 -13.01
C LYS A 110 -5.88 14.55 -11.52
N GLU A 111 -5.26 13.67 -10.74
CA GLU A 111 -5.36 13.67 -9.28
C GLU A 111 -3.99 13.63 -8.64
N ASN A 112 -3.91 14.20 -7.43
CA ASN A 112 -2.71 14.15 -6.62
C ASN A 112 -3.09 13.71 -5.19
N PRO A 113 -3.56 12.47 -5.00
CA PRO A 113 -3.94 11.99 -3.69
C PRO A 113 -2.72 11.88 -2.78
N ILE A 114 -2.93 12.23 -1.52
CA ILE A 114 -1.97 12.05 -0.43
C ILE A 114 -2.69 11.27 0.65
N SER A 115 -2.05 10.23 1.16
CA SER A 115 -2.54 9.41 2.26
C SER A 115 -1.50 9.36 3.37
N PHE A 116 -1.95 9.47 4.60
CA PHE A 116 -1.12 9.26 5.78
C PHE A 116 -1.91 8.52 6.84
N GLY A 117 -1.20 7.77 7.66
CA GLY A 117 -1.86 6.96 8.67
C GLY A 117 -0.90 6.05 9.42
N GLY A 118 -1.46 5.00 9.96
CA GLY A 118 -0.71 4.01 10.69
C GLY A 118 -1.29 2.61 10.52
N GLU A 119 -0.50 1.66 10.94
CA GLU A 119 -0.81 0.24 10.88
C GLU A 119 -0.26 -0.46 12.12
N ILE A 120 -1.08 -1.31 12.72
CA ILE A 120 -0.64 -2.25 13.75
C ILE A 120 -0.69 -3.64 13.15
N THR A 121 0.45 -4.34 13.22
CA THR A 121 0.60 -5.69 12.66
C THR A 121 1.03 -6.66 13.75
N PHE A 122 0.38 -7.81 13.77
CA PHE A 122 0.66 -8.96 14.61
C PHE A 122 1.32 -10.04 13.78
N ASP A 123 2.56 -10.38 14.09
CA ASP A 123 3.25 -11.52 13.50
C ASP A 123 2.83 -12.78 14.26
N ILE A 124 2.07 -13.62 13.59
CA ILE A 124 1.41 -14.79 14.18
C ILE A 124 1.96 -16.05 13.53
N ASN A 125 2.34 -17.01 14.37
CA ASN A 125 2.64 -18.37 13.92
C ASN A 125 1.44 -19.28 14.21
N LEU A 126 0.92 -19.92 13.19
CA LEU A 126 -0.21 -20.85 13.29
C LEU A 126 0.31 -22.30 13.32
N PHE A 127 -0.26 -23.11 14.22
CA PHE A 127 0.01 -24.56 14.33
C PHE A 127 1.50 -24.92 14.48
N ARG A 128 2.33 -24.02 15.01
CA ARG A 128 3.80 -24.16 15.09
C ARG A 128 4.46 -24.46 13.73
N GLN A 129 3.81 -24.05 12.65
CA GLN A 129 4.42 -24.12 11.33
C GLN A 129 5.50 -23.05 11.17
N SER A 130 6.45 -23.27 10.27
CA SER A 130 7.51 -22.29 9.98
C SER A 130 7.02 -21.03 9.28
N ALA A 131 5.80 -21.04 8.75
CA ALA A 131 5.22 -19.88 8.09
C ALA A 131 4.65 -18.88 9.10
N LEU A 132 5.09 -17.63 9.00
CA LEU A 132 4.55 -16.50 9.75
C LEU A 132 3.41 -15.87 8.96
N PHE A 133 2.35 -15.54 9.66
CA PHE A 133 1.22 -14.78 9.12
C PHE A 133 1.18 -13.40 9.75
N ASP A 134 0.92 -12.39 8.91
CA ASP A 134 0.69 -11.04 9.36
C ASP A 134 -0.82 -10.78 9.44
N LEU A 135 -1.29 -10.44 10.63
CA LEU A 135 -2.64 -9.89 10.80
C LEU A 135 -2.50 -8.43 11.21
N GLY A 136 -3.07 -7.53 10.43
CA GLY A 136 -2.93 -6.10 10.68
C GLY A 136 -4.22 -5.32 10.56
N LEU A 137 -4.26 -4.19 11.27
CA LEU A 137 -5.26 -3.16 11.12
C LEU A 137 -4.58 -1.88 10.67
N ARG A 138 -4.98 -1.36 9.52
CA ARG A 138 -4.50 -0.10 8.95
C ARG A 138 -5.59 0.94 8.99
N TRP A 139 -5.23 2.17 9.33
CA TRP A 139 -6.07 3.35 9.14
C TRP A 139 -5.34 4.36 8.28
N SER A 140 -6.06 4.93 7.33
CA SER A 140 -5.52 5.88 6.34
C SER A 140 -6.42 7.09 6.25
N TYR A 141 -5.86 8.28 6.30
CA TYR A 141 -6.55 9.51 5.99
C TYR A 141 -6.09 10.02 4.63
N ILE A 142 -7.02 10.14 3.70
CA ILE A 142 -6.73 10.46 2.30
C ILE A 142 -7.24 11.85 2.00
N THR A 143 -6.41 12.63 1.32
CA THR A 143 -6.70 14.00 0.89
C THR A 143 -6.55 14.14 -0.63
N ASN A 144 -7.09 15.23 -1.18
CA ASN A 144 -6.97 15.56 -2.61
C ASN A 144 -7.49 14.47 -3.57
N THR A 145 -8.58 13.82 -3.20
CA THR A 145 -9.29 12.89 -4.10
C THR A 145 -10.15 13.65 -5.12
N LEU A 146 -10.51 12.98 -6.22
CA LEU A 146 -11.37 13.52 -7.33
C LEU A 146 -12.65 14.18 -6.85
N ASN A 147 -13.21 13.71 -5.76
CA ASN A 147 -14.45 14.22 -5.21
C ASN A 147 -14.25 15.39 -4.24
N GLY A 148 -12.99 15.83 -4.04
CA GLY A 148 -12.64 16.88 -3.08
C GLY A 148 -12.95 16.51 -1.62
N LYS A 149 -13.30 15.25 -1.36
CA LYS A 149 -13.59 14.76 -0.02
C LYS A 149 -12.36 14.10 0.57
N ASN A 150 -12.11 14.40 1.82
CA ASN A 150 -11.13 13.69 2.60
C ASN A 150 -11.84 12.47 3.22
N ASP A 151 -11.24 11.32 3.12
CA ASP A 151 -11.82 10.07 3.62
C ASP A 151 -10.90 9.41 4.64
N LEU A 152 -11.50 8.88 5.71
CA LEU A 152 -10.82 8.01 6.66
C LEU A 152 -11.21 6.57 6.33
N VAL A 153 -10.21 5.75 6.03
CA VAL A 153 -10.39 4.37 5.61
C VAL A 153 -9.72 3.44 6.62
N PHE A 154 -10.44 2.38 7.00
CA PHE A 154 -9.90 1.29 7.80
C PHE A 154 -9.81 0.03 6.95
N GLU A 155 -8.68 -0.66 7.02
CA GLU A 155 -8.41 -1.88 6.26
C GLU A 155 -7.92 -2.98 7.20
N LEU A 156 -8.55 -4.16 7.08
CA LEU A 156 -8.01 -5.37 7.68
C LEU A 156 -7.02 -6.00 6.70
N MET A 157 -5.82 -6.29 7.18
CA MET A 157 -4.77 -6.89 6.36
C MET A 157 -4.49 -8.31 6.82
N LEU A 158 -4.37 -9.20 5.86
CA LEU A 158 -3.91 -10.57 6.06
C LEU A 158 -2.81 -10.84 5.05
N GLY A 159 -1.64 -11.16 5.54
CA GLY A 159 -0.47 -11.48 4.74
C GLY A 159 0.20 -12.76 5.20
N SER A 160 1.07 -13.30 4.39
CA SER A 160 2.03 -14.32 4.79
C SER A 160 3.43 -13.78 4.56
N ILE A 161 4.28 -13.85 5.59
CA ILE A 161 5.70 -13.62 5.42
C ILE A 161 6.25 -14.91 4.82
N GLY A 162 6.40 -14.93 3.49
CA GLY A 162 7.08 -16.05 2.82
C GLY A 162 8.55 -16.10 3.25
N LEU A 163 9.02 -17.28 3.55
CA LEU A 163 10.44 -17.60 3.67
C LEU A 163 11.10 -17.55 2.31
#